data_e9ec71f3c07f25af818913d4d0f8404e
#
_entry.id   e9ec71f3c07f25af818913d4d0f8404e
#
_cell.length_a   1.000
_cell.length_b   1.000
_cell.length_c   1.000
_cell.angle_alpha   90.00
_cell.angle_beta   90.00
_cell.angle_gamma   90.00
#
_symmetry.space_group_name_H-M   'P 1'
#
loop_
_entity.id
_entity.type
_entity.pdbx_description
1 polymer ?
#
loop_
_entity_poly.entity_id
_entity_poly.type
_entity_poly.pdbx_seq_one_letter_code
_entity_poly.pdbx_strand_id
1 'polypeptide(L)'
;MTFQAKRKAPRPVAPLVLTGVRYEAPLDIQSLGYSGHGGVIAAFDDQTGAALWHLRVYQTAYEAPLERDVQDVYITRMAALEGGQALHVTNERGHNFRVDLADRSVRALG
;
A
#
# COMPACT_ATOMS: atom_id res chain seq x y z
N MET A 1 -19.22 7.44 28.72
CA MET A 1 -18.75 7.55 27.35
C MET A 1 -17.94 6.33 26.96
N THR A 2 -18.16 5.84 25.79
CA THR A 2 -17.37 4.73 25.29
C THR A 2 -16.09 5.23 24.70
N PHE A 3 -15.02 4.71 25.16
CA PHE A 3 -13.74 5.05 24.61
C PHE A 3 -13.50 4.34 23.27
N GLN A 4 -13.03 5.10 22.30
CA GLN A 4 -12.83 4.56 20.97
C GLN A 4 -11.44 3.98 20.87
N ALA A 5 -11.37 2.69 20.59
CA ALA A 5 -10.10 2.03 20.30
C ALA A 5 -9.68 2.20 18.85
N LYS A 6 -10.57 2.69 18.00
CA LYS A 6 -10.26 2.86 16.59
C LYS A 6 -9.29 3.99 16.37
N ARG A 7 -8.30 3.73 15.57
CA ARG A 7 -7.39 4.77 15.10
C ARG A 7 -7.95 5.41 13.84
N LYS A 8 -7.57 6.65 13.60
CA LYS A 8 -7.86 7.28 12.32
C LYS A 8 -6.92 6.72 11.26
N ALA A 9 -7.43 6.55 10.06
CA ALA A 9 -6.57 6.25 8.92
C ALA A 9 -5.60 7.41 8.70
N PRO A 10 -4.36 7.14 8.27
CA PRO A 10 -3.40 8.18 7.98
C PRO A 10 -3.80 8.94 6.72
N ARG A 11 -3.08 10.01 6.44
CA ARG A 11 -3.25 10.71 5.18
C ARG A 11 -2.96 9.74 4.03
N PRO A 12 -3.73 9.82 2.94
CA PRO A 12 -3.39 9.03 1.75
C PRO A 12 -2.01 9.41 1.25
N VAL A 13 -1.28 8.42 0.77
CA VAL A 13 0.01 8.65 0.14
C VAL A 13 -0.22 9.33 -1.20
N ALA A 14 0.59 10.34 -1.51
CA ALA A 14 0.51 10.99 -2.81
C ALA A 14 0.74 9.97 -3.93
N PRO A 15 -0.05 10.02 -5.00
CA PRO A 15 0.18 9.12 -6.13
C PRO A 15 1.54 9.36 -6.75
N LEU A 16 2.13 8.29 -7.29
CA LEU A 16 3.41 8.34 -7.98
C LEU A 16 3.19 8.00 -9.44
N VAL A 17 3.55 8.90 -10.35
CA VAL A 17 3.39 8.67 -11.78
C VAL A 17 4.74 8.36 -12.40
N LEU A 18 4.83 7.21 -13.07
CA LEU A 18 6.03 6.78 -13.78
C LEU A 18 5.63 6.26 -15.15
N THR A 19 6.15 6.86 -16.20
CA THR A 19 5.97 6.38 -17.59
C THR A 19 4.51 6.13 -17.93
N GLY A 20 3.64 7.10 -17.62
CA GLY A 20 2.23 7.02 -17.93
C GLY A 20 1.39 6.11 -17.03
N VAL A 21 1.96 5.59 -15.99
CA VAL A 21 1.26 4.76 -15.00
C VAL A 21 1.23 5.47 -13.67
N ARG A 22 0.04 5.57 -13.09
CA ARG A 22 -0.15 6.17 -11.78
C ARG A 22 -0.27 5.06 -10.75
N TYR A 23 0.60 5.12 -9.74
CA TYR A 23 0.61 4.17 -8.63
C TYR A 23 -0.01 4.81 -7.40
N GLU A 24 -0.89 4.09 -6.75
CA GLU A 24 -1.59 4.55 -5.54
C GLU A 24 -1.52 3.50 -4.45
N ALA A 25 -1.60 3.96 -3.21
CA ALA A 25 -1.72 3.08 -2.05
C ALA A 25 -3.11 3.30 -1.44
N PRO A 26 -4.15 2.62 -1.94
CA PRO A 26 -5.51 2.86 -1.47
C PRO A 26 -5.68 2.45 -0.01
N LEU A 27 -6.46 3.23 0.73
CA LEU A 27 -6.80 2.90 2.11
C LEU A 27 -7.89 1.83 2.16
N ASP A 28 -8.84 1.88 1.23
CA ASP A 28 -9.88 0.86 1.10
C ASP A 28 -9.42 -0.22 0.14
N ILE A 29 -8.95 -1.32 0.70
CA ILE A 29 -8.50 -2.47 -0.10
C ILE A 29 -9.54 -3.58 -0.12
N GLN A 30 -10.59 -3.47 0.68
CA GLN A 30 -11.62 -4.50 0.74
C GLN A 30 -12.45 -4.53 -0.53
N SER A 31 -12.65 -3.36 -1.15
CA SER A 31 -13.31 -3.28 -2.45
C SER A 31 -12.53 -3.97 -3.56
N LEU A 32 -11.24 -4.20 -3.36
CA LEU A 32 -10.38 -4.91 -4.29
C LEU A 32 -10.27 -6.41 -3.97
N GLY A 33 -10.95 -6.86 -2.93
CA GLY A 33 -10.98 -8.28 -2.57
C GLY A 33 -9.98 -8.68 -1.49
N TYR A 34 -9.30 -7.73 -0.87
CA TYR A 34 -8.34 -8.04 0.21
C TYR A 34 -8.99 -7.89 1.57
N SER A 35 -8.56 -8.71 2.52
CA SER A 35 -8.96 -8.56 3.91
C SER A 35 -8.06 -7.57 4.62
N GLY A 36 -8.58 -6.92 5.67
CA GLY A 36 -7.83 -5.94 6.45
C GLY A 36 -7.70 -4.59 5.73
N HIS A 37 -6.70 -3.83 6.10
CA HIS A 37 -6.42 -2.50 5.56
C HIS A 37 -4.92 -2.31 5.37
N GLY A 38 -4.55 -1.53 4.34
CA GLY A 38 -3.16 -1.21 4.09
C GLY A 38 -2.40 -2.31 3.36
N GLY A 39 -1.18 -2.01 2.95
CA GLY A 39 -0.28 -2.97 2.35
C GLY A 39 -0.54 -3.31 0.90
N VAL A 40 -1.42 -2.60 0.22
CA VAL A 40 -1.76 -2.85 -1.19
C VAL A 40 -1.40 -1.63 -2.02
N ILE A 41 -0.86 -1.85 -3.21
CA ILE A 41 -0.70 -0.80 -4.22
C ILE A 41 -1.55 -1.14 -5.44
N ALA A 42 -1.97 -0.10 -6.14
CA ALA A 42 -2.78 -0.22 -7.35
C ALA A 42 -2.18 0.65 -8.45
N ALA A 43 -2.22 0.15 -9.67
CA ALA A 43 -1.69 0.85 -10.84
C ALA A 43 -2.82 1.18 -11.80
N PHE A 44 -2.79 2.40 -12.31
CA PHE A 44 -3.78 2.91 -13.25
C PHE A 44 -3.09 3.55 -14.44
N ASP A 45 -3.74 3.49 -15.59
CA ASP A 45 -3.32 4.30 -16.72
C ASP A 45 -3.55 5.77 -16.36
N ASP A 46 -2.51 6.58 -16.41
CA ASP A 46 -2.60 7.97 -15.94
C ASP A 46 -3.47 8.84 -16.86
N GLN A 47 -3.60 8.49 -18.14
CA GLN A 47 -4.40 9.26 -19.07
C GLN A 47 -5.88 8.91 -19.01
N THR A 48 -6.20 7.62 -18.91
CA THR A 48 -7.57 7.16 -18.97
C THR A 48 -8.19 6.87 -17.61
N GLY A 49 -7.34 6.65 -16.60
CA GLY A 49 -7.79 6.23 -15.29
C GLY A 49 -8.15 4.74 -15.21
N ALA A 50 -7.94 3.99 -16.29
CA ALA A 50 -8.27 2.58 -16.30
C ALA A 50 -7.37 1.82 -15.32
N ALA A 51 -7.98 0.90 -14.57
CA ALA A 51 -7.24 0.05 -13.66
C ALA A 51 -6.41 -0.95 -14.44
N LEU A 52 -5.12 -1.06 -14.09
CA LEU A 52 -4.20 -1.98 -14.76
C LEU A 52 -3.96 -3.23 -13.93
N TRP A 53 -3.58 -3.03 -12.67
CA TRP A 53 -3.35 -4.15 -11.75
C TRP A 53 -3.26 -3.61 -10.32
N HIS A 54 -3.33 -4.53 -9.37
CA HIS A 54 -3.05 -4.25 -7.96
C HIS A 54 -2.39 -5.46 -7.35
N LEU A 55 -1.65 -5.22 -6.26
CA LEU A 55 -1.02 -6.32 -5.54
C LEU A 55 -0.84 -5.98 -4.07
N ARG A 56 -0.75 -7.01 -3.26
CA ARG A 56 -0.44 -6.87 -1.85
C ARG A 56 1.07 -6.86 -1.68
N VAL A 57 1.60 -5.77 -1.11
CA VAL A 57 3.03 -5.63 -0.83
C VAL A 57 3.40 -6.41 0.42
N TYR A 58 2.55 -6.31 1.45
CA TYR A 58 2.75 -7.04 2.71
C TYR A 58 1.41 -7.31 3.36
N GLN A 59 1.39 -8.29 4.24
CA GLN A 59 0.19 -8.64 4.99
C GLN A 59 0.42 -8.39 6.46
N THR A 60 -0.53 -7.69 7.10
CA THR A 60 -0.50 -7.47 8.54
C THR A 60 -1.03 -8.70 9.26
N ALA A 61 -0.26 -9.19 10.24
CA ALA A 61 -0.73 -10.24 11.11
C ALA A 61 -1.53 -9.61 12.25
N TYR A 62 -2.78 -10.01 12.40
CA TYR A 62 -3.66 -9.48 13.43
C TYR A 62 -3.70 -10.42 14.62
N GLU A 63 -3.57 -9.87 15.82
CA GLU A 63 -3.61 -10.62 17.06
C GLU A 63 -4.97 -10.44 17.74
N ALA A 64 -5.61 -11.55 18.10
CA ALA A 64 -6.74 -11.51 19.00
C ALA A 64 -6.20 -11.41 20.43
N PRO A 65 -6.86 -10.69 21.34
CA PRO A 65 -8.16 -10.03 21.20
C PRO A 65 -8.10 -8.57 20.78
N LEU A 66 -6.98 -8.11 20.22
CA LEU A 66 -6.82 -6.71 19.84
C LEU A 66 -7.72 -6.39 18.65
N GLU A 67 -8.20 -5.15 18.59
CA GLU A 67 -8.99 -4.70 17.47
C GLU A 67 -8.13 -4.59 16.21
N ARG A 68 -8.73 -4.98 15.07
CA ARG A 68 -7.95 -5.04 13.83
C ARG A 68 -7.53 -3.67 13.35
N ASP A 69 -8.37 -2.67 13.46
CA ASP A 69 -8.07 -1.34 12.94
C ASP A 69 -6.90 -0.66 13.68
N VAL A 70 -6.68 -0.99 14.95
CA VAL A 70 -5.52 -0.45 15.66
C VAL A 70 -4.23 -1.19 15.30
N GLN A 71 -4.34 -2.33 14.66
CA GLN A 71 -3.19 -3.12 14.22
C GLN A 71 -2.86 -2.89 12.74
N ASP A 72 -3.72 -2.19 12.00
CA ASP A 72 -3.48 -1.93 10.59
C ASP A 72 -2.17 -1.17 10.40
N VAL A 73 -1.43 -1.57 9.37
CA VAL A 73 -0.16 -0.96 9.02
C VAL A 73 -0.27 -0.41 7.61
N TYR A 74 -0.29 0.90 7.50
CA TYR A 74 -0.50 1.58 6.23
C TYR A 74 0.81 1.93 5.55
N ILE A 75 0.78 2.00 4.22
CA ILE A 75 1.90 2.52 3.44
C ILE A 75 1.96 4.03 3.69
N THR A 76 3.18 4.53 3.94
CA THR A 76 3.40 5.95 4.20
C THR A 76 4.15 6.63 3.07
N ARG A 77 4.84 5.87 2.23
CA ARG A 77 5.64 6.45 1.17
C ARG A 77 5.82 5.47 0.01
N MET A 78 5.78 6.02 -1.19
CA MET A 78 6.19 5.33 -2.41
C MET A 78 7.20 6.20 -3.14
N ALA A 79 8.26 5.61 -3.65
CA ALA A 79 9.27 6.31 -4.43
C ALA A 79 9.76 5.43 -5.55
N ALA A 80 10.26 6.05 -6.61
CA ALA A 80 10.84 5.33 -7.74
C ALA A 80 12.25 4.85 -7.40
N LEU A 81 12.59 3.66 -7.85
CA LEU A 81 13.94 3.12 -7.78
C LEU A 81 14.44 2.85 -9.19
N GLU A 82 15.76 3.00 -9.37
CA GLU A 82 16.43 2.60 -10.61
C GLU A 82 15.77 3.15 -11.87
N GLY A 83 15.51 4.46 -11.88
CA GLY A 83 14.95 5.11 -13.06
C GLY A 83 13.52 4.69 -13.38
N GLY A 84 12.77 4.17 -12.41
CA GLY A 84 11.39 3.76 -12.60
C GLY A 84 11.20 2.28 -12.86
N GLN A 85 12.23 1.47 -12.66
CA GLN A 85 12.11 0.02 -12.85
C GLN A 85 11.50 -0.68 -11.65
N ALA A 86 11.52 -0.04 -10.49
CA ALA A 86 10.96 -0.59 -9.27
C ALA A 86 10.40 0.52 -8.39
N LEU A 87 9.57 0.15 -7.43
CA LEU A 87 9.07 1.05 -6.41
C LEU A 87 9.69 0.70 -5.06
N HIS A 88 10.00 1.74 -4.30
CA HIS A 88 10.35 1.64 -2.89
C HIS A 88 9.10 1.98 -2.09
N VAL A 89 8.61 1.05 -1.32
CA VAL A 89 7.41 1.22 -0.49
C VAL A 89 7.81 1.16 0.97
N THR A 90 7.39 2.15 1.74
CA THR A 90 7.66 2.20 3.18
C THR A 90 6.33 2.20 3.92
N ASN A 91 6.26 1.49 5.04
CA ASN A 91 5.06 1.47 5.86
C ASN A 91 5.25 2.24 7.17
N GLU A 92 4.19 2.32 7.98
CA GLU A 92 4.18 3.06 9.24
C GLU A 92 5.18 2.53 10.26
N ARG A 93 5.60 1.27 10.14
CA ARG A 93 6.57 0.68 11.04
C ARG A 93 8.01 0.87 10.57
N GLY A 94 8.19 1.61 9.48
CA GLY A 94 9.52 1.84 8.93
C GLY A 94 10.07 0.67 8.13
N HIS A 95 9.26 -0.33 7.85
CA HIS A 95 9.69 -1.44 7.00
C HIS A 95 9.67 -1.02 5.55
N ASN A 96 10.64 -1.50 4.79
CA ASN A 96 10.83 -1.12 3.40
C ASN A 96 10.70 -2.32 2.50
N PHE A 97 10.11 -2.10 1.33
CA PHE A 97 9.87 -3.14 0.34
C PHE A 97 10.24 -2.64 -1.04
N ARG A 98 10.73 -3.55 -1.86
CA ARG A 98 10.95 -3.29 -3.28
C ARG A 98 9.88 -4.02 -4.07
N VAL A 99 9.19 -3.30 -4.94
CA VAL A 99 8.26 -3.89 -5.90
C VAL A 99 8.87 -3.74 -7.28
N ASP A 100 9.25 -4.84 -7.89
CA ASP A 100 9.81 -4.85 -9.22
C ASP A 100 8.67 -4.73 -10.23
N LEU A 101 8.73 -3.75 -11.11
CA LEU A 101 7.62 -3.47 -12.03
C LEU A 101 7.60 -4.37 -13.26
N ALA A 102 8.71 -5.05 -13.56
CA ALA A 102 8.75 -5.95 -14.70
C ALA A 102 7.93 -7.21 -14.46
N ASP A 103 8.05 -7.80 -13.28
CA ASP A 103 7.36 -9.04 -12.92
C ASP A 103 6.44 -8.89 -11.71
N ARG A 104 6.40 -7.72 -11.11
CA ARG A 104 5.59 -7.40 -9.91
C ARG A 104 5.95 -8.25 -8.70
N SER A 105 7.19 -8.69 -8.62
CA SER A 105 7.69 -9.37 -7.44
C SER A 105 7.94 -8.38 -6.31
N VAL A 106 7.79 -8.85 -5.07
CA VAL A 106 7.97 -8.03 -3.88
C VAL A 106 9.08 -8.63 -3.03
N ARG A 107 9.97 -7.77 -2.55
CA ARG A 107 11.05 -8.18 -1.67
C ARG A 107 11.17 -7.22 -0.49
N ALA A 108 11.24 -7.78 0.71
CA ALA A 108 11.49 -6.98 1.90
C ALA A 108 12.94 -6.50 1.90
N LEU A 109 13.14 -5.22 2.25
CA LEU A 109 14.47 -4.60 2.27
C LEU A 109 15.00 -4.39 3.69
N GLY A 110 14.16 -4.63 4.68
CA GLY A 110 14.60 -4.45 6.07
C GLY A 110 13.84 -3.43 6.85
#